data_8078552e14faab6f40f0b9696ac0b76a
#
_entry.id   8078552e14faab6f40f0b9696ac0b76a
#
_cell.length_a   1.000
_cell.length_b   1.000
_cell.length_c   1.000
_cell.angle_alpha   90.00
_cell.angle_beta   90.00
_cell.angle_gamma   90.00
#
_symmetry.space_group_name_H-M   'P 1'
#
loop_
_entity.id
_entity.type
_entity.pdbx_description
1 polymer ?
#
loop_
_entity_poly.entity_id
_entity_poly.type
_entity_poly.pdbx_seq_one_letter_code
_entity_poly.pdbx_strand_id
1 'polypeptide(L)'
;VAKELHDGDVVNLGIGLPTMVPDYLDPSVKLTLQSENGFIGLAAVDPEDPDAAYIVNAGGQPAGIEKDGMFFDSATSFSIIRGGHVDATILGSLQVDEKGNIANWIIPGKMVPGMGGAMDLVVGAKRVIVAMEHTQKGAPKILKQCTLPLTAEAQVNLIVTEMGVMEVTPE
;
A
#
# COMPACT_ATOMS: atom_id res chain seq x y z
N VAL A 1 7.55 -4.98 -7.97
CA VAL A 1 6.40 -4.05 -7.82
C VAL A 1 6.56 -2.84 -8.74
N ALA A 2 7.67 -2.09 -8.66
CA ALA A 2 7.85 -0.87 -9.46
C ALA A 2 7.55 -1.05 -10.97
N LYS A 3 7.84 -2.22 -11.53
CA LYS A 3 7.58 -2.55 -12.94
C LYS A 3 6.10 -2.79 -13.27
N GLU A 4 5.26 -2.86 -12.25
CA GLU A 4 3.82 -3.09 -12.36
C GLU A 4 3.00 -1.79 -12.32
N LEU A 5 3.69 -0.65 -12.18
CA LEU A 5 3.08 0.68 -12.12
C LEU A 5 3.32 1.43 -13.43
N HIS A 6 2.38 2.28 -13.78
CA HIS A 6 2.36 3.01 -15.04
C HIS A 6 2.50 4.51 -14.84
N ASP A 7 2.99 5.19 -15.85
CA ASP A 7 3.09 6.66 -15.83
C ASP A 7 1.71 7.29 -15.62
N GLY A 8 1.61 8.21 -14.68
CA GLY A 8 0.37 8.90 -14.31
C GLY A 8 -0.50 8.19 -13.28
N ASP A 9 -0.13 6.98 -12.81
CA ASP A 9 -0.89 6.27 -11.77
C ASP A 9 -0.95 7.08 -10.47
N VAL A 10 -2.11 7.10 -9.83
CA VAL A 10 -2.31 7.52 -8.44
C VAL A 10 -2.13 6.30 -7.55
N VAL A 11 -1.12 6.34 -6.67
CA VAL A 11 -0.70 5.16 -5.91
C VAL A 11 -0.68 5.45 -4.42
N ASN A 12 -1.24 4.54 -3.61
CA ASN A 12 -1.08 4.52 -2.17
C ASN A 12 -0.07 3.43 -1.76
N LEU A 13 0.87 3.79 -0.90
CA LEU A 13 1.93 2.91 -0.41
C LEU A 13 1.70 2.57 1.06
N GLY A 14 1.51 1.29 1.34
CA GLY A 14 1.49 0.77 2.71
C GLY A 14 2.83 0.92 3.42
N ILE A 15 2.81 0.75 4.73
CA ILE A 15 3.98 0.90 5.61
C ILE A 15 5.01 -0.22 5.35
N GLY A 16 6.29 0.09 5.49
CA GLY A 16 7.40 -0.85 5.37
C GLY A 16 7.86 -1.06 3.94
N LEU A 17 7.97 -2.30 3.47
CA LEU A 17 8.48 -2.64 2.14
C LEU A 17 7.86 -1.82 0.99
N PRO A 18 6.54 -1.56 0.97
CA PRO A 18 5.91 -0.74 -0.07
C PRO A 18 6.50 0.67 -0.21
N THR A 19 6.95 1.29 0.87
CA THR A 19 7.50 2.66 0.82
C THR A 19 8.79 2.78 0.02
N MET A 20 9.46 1.66 -0.29
CA MET A 20 10.68 1.62 -1.09
C MET A 20 10.40 1.60 -2.61
N VAL A 21 9.15 1.39 -3.03
CA VAL A 21 8.80 1.23 -4.45
C VAL A 21 9.23 2.42 -5.31
N PRO A 22 9.08 3.69 -4.88
CA PRO A 22 9.52 4.84 -5.66
C PRO A 22 11.00 4.83 -6.02
N ASP A 23 11.86 4.27 -5.17
CA ASP A 23 13.32 4.21 -5.38
C ASP A 23 13.73 3.31 -6.57
N TYR A 24 12.80 2.48 -7.04
CA TYR A 24 13.04 1.48 -8.11
C TYR A 24 12.22 1.74 -9.37
N LEU A 25 11.56 2.89 -9.46
CA LEU A 25 10.81 3.27 -10.67
C LEU A 25 11.76 3.54 -11.84
N ASP A 26 11.28 3.23 -13.05
CA ASP A 26 11.92 3.74 -14.26
C ASP A 26 11.82 5.27 -14.26
N PRO A 27 12.89 6.01 -14.62
CA PRO A 27 12.87 7.47 -14.62
C PRO A 27 11.80 8.11 -15.52
N SER A 28 11.24 7.35 -16.46
CA SER A 28 10.15 7.79 -17.33
C SER A 28 8.76 7.67 -16.68
N VAL A 29 8.65 6.91 -15.58
CA VAL A 29 7.39 6.69 -14.87
C VAL A 29 7.23 7.69 -13.75
N LYS A 30 6.23 8.54 -13.83
CA LYS A 30 5.86 9.50 -12.79
C LYS A 30 4.58 9.06 -12.12
N LEU A 31 4.63 8.85 -10.82
CA LEU A 31 3.47 8.51 -10.01
C LEU A 31 3.00 9.74 -9.23
N THR A 32 1.71 9.78 -8.96
CA THR A 32 1.16 10.68 -7.95
C THR A 32 0.91 9.86 -6.68
N LEU A 33 1.71 10.08 -5.66
CA LEU A 33 1.57 9.34 -4.40
C LEU A 33 0.52 9.99 -3.51
N GLN A 34 -0.42 9.19 -3.00
CA GLN A 34 -1.47 9.59 -2.07
C GLN A 34 -1.16 9.04 -0.68
N SER A 35 -1.33 9.85 0.35
CA SER A 35 -1.25 9.43 1.74
C SER A 35 -2.62 9.60 2.39
N GLU A 36 -3.17 8.50 2.93
CA GLU A 36 -4.55 8.47 3.42
C GLU A 36 -4.81 9.38 4.63
N ASN A 37 -3.75 9.82 5.33
CA ASN A 37 -3.89 10.79 6.40
C ASN A 37 -4.27 12.21 5.94
N GLY A 38 -4.21 12.51 4.63
CA GLY A 38 -4.85 13.70 4.09
C GLY A 38 -4.04 14.52 3.10
N PHE A 39 -3.26 13.91 2.22
CA PHE A 39 -2.64 14.63 1.10
C PHE A 39 -2.30 13.77 -0.10
N ILE A 40 -2.12 14.41 -1.24
CA ILE A 40 -1.67 13.85 -2.49
C ILE A 40 -0.44 14.60 -2.98
N GLY A 41 0.45 13.92 -3.69
CA GLY A 41 1.76 14.46 -4.07
C GLY A 41 2.81 14.24 -2.97
N LEU A 42 2.73 13.08 -2.27
CA LEU A 42 3.75 12.69 -1.30
C LEU A 42 5.11 12.59 -2.01
N ALA A 43 6.11 13.23 -1.41
CA ALA A 43 7.47 13.30 -1.92
C ALA A 43 8.51 12.99 -0.85
N ALA A 44 9.77 12.91 -1.24
CA ALA A 44 10.88 12.88 -0.31
C ALA A 44 10.95 14.18 0.51
N VAL A 45 11.45 14.06 1.73
CA VAL A 45 11.70 15.23 2.58
C VAL A 45 12.76 16.12 1.95
N ASP A 46 12.46 17.41 1.80
CA ASP A 46 13.46 18.41 1.50
C ASP A 46 14.08 18.89 2.84
N PRO A 47 15.37 18.64 3.09
CA PRO A 47 16.02 19.07 4.34
C PRO A 47 16.10 20.58 4.51
N GLU A 48 15.93 21.35 3.44
CA GLU A 48 15.97 22.82 3.45
C GLU A 48 14.56 23.41 3.66
N ASP A 49 13.50 22.60 3.59
CA ASP A 49 12.14 23.04 3.86
C ASP A 49 11.93 23.23 5.39
N PRO A 50 11.66 24.46 5.86
CA PRO A 50 11.42 24.72 7.28
C PRO A 50 10.18 24.02 7.81
N ASP A 51 9.25 23.64 6.96
CA ASP A 51 8.00 22.98 7.33
C ASP A 51 8.09 21.43 7.23
N ALA A 52 9.22 20.90 6.78
CA ALA A 52 9.43 19.44 6.66
C ALA A 52 9.19 18.66 7.96
N ALA A 53 9.40 19.30 9.11
CA ALA A 53 9.17 18.69 10.44
C ALA A 53 7.68 18.50 10.76
N TYR A 54 6.78 19.16 10.04
CA TYR A 54 5.33 19.16 10.30
C TYR A 54 4.55 18.24 9.36
N ILE A 55 5.19 17.72 8.31
CA ILE A 55 4.55 16.85 7.34
C ILE A 55 4.98 15.41 7.63
N VAL A 56 4.01 14.54 7.86
CA VAL A 56 4.23 13.10 8.04
C VAL A 56 3.30 12.31 7.14
N ASN A 57 3.79 11.17 6.62
CA ASN A 57 2.95 10.23 5.90
C ASN A 57 2.03 9.45 6.87
N ALA A 58 1.15 8.60 6.34
CA ALA A 58 0.23 7.79 7.13
C ALA A 58 0.94 6.79 8.07
N GLY A 59 2.21 6.49 7.85
CA GLY A 59 3.06 5.69 8.73
C GLY A 59 3.75 6.48 9.84
N GLY A 60 3.51 7.81 9.93
CA GLY A 60 4.14 8.69 10.92
C GLY A 60 5.60 9.03 10.60
N GLN A 61 6.07 8.76 9.39
CA GLN A 61 7.42 9.11 8.95
C GLN A 61 7.41 10.50 8.34
N PRO A 62 8.50 11.30 8.53
CA PRO A 62 8.65 12.58 7.84
C PRO A 62 8.47 12.42 6.33
N ALA A 63 7.80 13.36 5.72
CA ALA A 63 7.49 13.36 4.30
C ALA A 63 7.56 14.78 3.74
N GLY A 64 7.81 14.89 2.44
CA GLY A 64 7.65 16.13 1.67
C GLY A 64 6.35 16.11 0.88
N ILE A 65 6.07 17.21 0.22
CA ILE A 65 4.96 17.34 -0.72
C ILE A 65 5.46 17.93 -2.03
N GLU A 66 5.00 17.37 -3.14
CA GLU A 66 5.26 17.92 -4.48
C GLU A 66 4.68 19.36 -4.61
N LYS A 67 5.27 20.15 -5.50
CA LYS A 67 4.84 21.53 -5.73
C LYS A 67 3.36 21.66 -6.07
N ASP A 68 2.84 20.67 -6.79
CA ASP A 68 1.42 20.59 -7.20
C ASP A 68 0.60 19.69 -6.27
N GLY A 69 1.18 19.31 -5.12
CA GLY A 69 0.51 18.52 -4.11
C GLY A 69 -0.57 19.31 -3.37
N MET A 70 -1.46 18.59 -2.72
CA MET A 70 -2.61 19.19 -2.04
C MET A 70 -2.89 18.49 -0.72
N PHE A 71 -3.15 19.27 0.32
CA PHE A 71 -3.66 18.80 1.60
C PHE A 71 -5.19 18.89 1.64
N PHE A 72 -5.81 17.93 2.29
CA PHE A 72 -7.25 17.87 2.52
C PHE A 72 -7.56 17.11 3.82
N ASP A 73 -8.79 17.18 4.27
CA ASP A 73 -9.22 16.45 5.45
C ASP A 73 -9.32 14.93 5.20
N SER A 74 -9.40 14.15 6.29
CA SER A 74 -9.48 12.70 6.20
C SER A 74 -10.75 12.21 5.49
N ALA A 75 -11.87 12.93 5.59
CA ALA A 75 -13.09 12.56 4.89
C ALA A 75 -12.92 12.66 3.38
N THR A 76 -12.29 13.72 2.89
CA THR A 76 -11.92 13.89 1.48
C THR A 76 -10.94 12.80 1.04
N SER A 77 -9.90 12.53 1.85
CA SER A 77 -8.91 11.50 1.54
C SER A 77 -9.56 10.13 1.34
N PHE A 78 -10.39 9.69 2.27
CA PHE A 78 -11.10 8.42 2.16
C PHE A 78 -12.18 8.42 1.07
N SER A 79 -12.75 9.58 0.73
CA SER A 79 -13.66 9.70 -0.42
C SER A 79 -12.93 9.49 -1.74
N ILE A 80 -11.69 9.95 -1.88
CA ILE A 80 -10.83 9.68 -3.05
C ILE A 80 -10.60 8.17 -3.18
N ILE A 81 -10.25 7.49 -2.07
CA ILE A 81 -10.01 6.05 -2.06
C ILE A 81 -11.29 5.30 -2.45
N ARG A 82 -12.39 5.51 -1.71
CA ARG A 82 -13.68 4.83 -1.91
C ARG A 82 -14.32 5.16 -3.26
N GLY A 83 -14.02 6.32 -3.81
CA GLY A 83 -14.48 6.76 -5.13
C GLY A 83 -13.76 6.10 -6.31
N GLY A 84 -12.77 5.22 -6.05
CA GLY A 84 -12.02 4.53 -7.11
C GLY A 84 -11.00 5.41 -7.83
N HIS A 85 -10.53 6.47 -7.16
CA HIS A 85 -9.55 7.39 -7.73
C HIS A 85 -8.09 7.03 -7.43
N VAL A 86 -7.85 5.90 -6.77
CA VAL A 86 -6.52 5.31 -6.55
C VAL A 86 -6.34 4.17 -7.54
N ASP A 87 -5.34 4.27 -8.42
CA ASP A 87 -5.08 3.29 -9.47
C ASP A 87 -4.46 2.01 -8.90
N ALA A 88 -3.55 2.15 -7.93
CA ALA A 88 -2.97 1.00 -7.25
C ALA A 88 -2.73 1.28 -5.76
N THR A 89 -2.97 0.29 -4.92
CA THR A 89 -2.47 0.26 -3.56
C THR A 89 -1.48 -0.89 -3.38
N ILE A 90 -0.36 -0.61 -2.73
CA ILE A 90 0.67 -1.61 -2.45
C ILE A 90 0.71 -1.84 -0.95
N LEU A 91 0.41 -3.04 -0.51
CA LEU A 91 0.27 -3.38 0.91
C LEU A 91 1.21 -4.51 1.31
N GLY A 92 1.75 -4.43 2.51
CA GLY A 92 2.32 -5.58 3.18
C GLY A 92 1.24 -6.54 3.67
N SER A 93 1.57 -7.82 3.83
CA SER A 93 0.65 -8.79 4.39
C SER A 93 1.34 -9.75 5.36
N LEU A 94 0.57 -10.25 6.32
CA LEU A 94 0.95 -11.36 7.17
C LEU A 94 0.66 -12.70 6.47
N GLN A 95 -0.49 -12.79 5.80
CA GLN A 95 -0.90 -13.92 4.97
C GLN A 95 -1.72 -13.43 3.78
N VAL A 96 -1.58 -14.13 2.67
CA VAL A 96 -2.43 -14.01 1.48
C VAL A 96 -2.71 -15.42 0.97
N ASP A 97 -3.86 -15.64 0.32
CA ASP A 97 -4.19 -16.95 -0.20
C ASP A 97 -4.55 -16.94 -1.69
N GLU A 98 -4.76 -18.16 -2.24
CA GLU A 98 -5.02 -18.39 -3.67
C GLU A 98 -6.28 -17.70 -4.20
N LYS A 99 -7.21 -17.34 -3.30
CA LYS A 99 -8.45 -16.62 -3.66
C LYS A 99 -8.30 -15.09 -3.61
N GLY A 100 -7.10 -14.58 -3.29
CA GLY A 100 -6.86 -13.16 -3.11
C GLY A 100 -7.36 -12.58 -1.79
N ASN A 101 -7.60 -13.44 -0.80
CA ASN A 101 -7.87 -12.99 0.56
C ASN A 101 -6.59 -12.45 1.19
N ILE A 102 -6.70 -11.36 1.97
CA ILE A 102 -5.57 -10.71 2.65
C ILE A 102 -5.82 -10.61 4.14
N ALA A 103 -4.79 -10.93 4.94
CA ALA A 103 -4.78 -10.76 6.38
C ALA A 103 -3.51 -10.02 6.80
N ASN A 104 -3.65 -8.78 7.31
CA ASN A 104 -2.49 -7.94 7.64
C ASN A 104 -2.66 -7.08 8.89
N TRP A 105 -3.69 -7.28 9.70
CA TRP A 105 -4.02 -6.36 10.78
C TRP A 105 -3.93 -6.94 12.20
N ILE A 106 -3.96 -8.26 12.36
CA ILE A 106 -3.91 -8.91 13.69
C ILE A 106 -3.30 -10.30 13.63
N ILE A 107 -2.51 -10.61 14.65
CA ILE A 107 -2.15 -11.98 15.04
C ILE A 107 -2.77 -12.22 16.41
N PRO A 108 -3.88 -12.97 16.52
CA PRO A 108 -4.58 -13.17 17.78
C PRO A 108 -3.66 -13.66 18.91
N GLY A 109 -3.76 -13.00 20.07
CA GLY A 109 -2.94 -13.32 21.24
C GLY A 109 -1.47 -12.90 21.18
N LYS A 110 -1.01 -12.26 20.08
CA LYS A 110 0.39 -11.85 19.91
C LYS A 110 0.56 -10.39 19.57
N MET A 111 -0.13 -9.92 18.52
CA MET A 111 0.13 -8.59 17.97
C MET A 111 -1.11 -8.06 17.28
N VAL A 112 -1.37 -6.76 17.49
CA VAL A 112 -2.42 -6.01 16.81
C VAL A 112 -1.78 -4.76 16.19
N PRO A 113 -1.20 -4.86 14.98
CA PRO A 113 -0.67 -3.68 14.29
C PRO A 113 -1.76 -2.64 14.02
N GLY A 114 -3.00 -3.10 13.95
CA GLY A 114 -4.14 -2.28 13.56
C GLY A 114 -4.39 -2.31 12.07
N MET A 115 -5.58 -1.90 11.70
CA MET A 115 -6.04 -1.97 10.31
C MET A 115 -5.73 -0.69 9.52
N GLY A 116 -5.70 0.47 10.21
CA GLY A 116 -5.54 1.75 9.51
C GLY A 116 -6.56 1.90 8.39
N GLY A 117 -6.12 2.41 7.26
CA GLY A 117 -6.91 2.55 6.04
C GLY A 117 -6.98 1.31 5.15
N ALA A 118 -6.40 0.18 5.56
CA ALA A 118 -6.20 -0.98 4.68
C ALA A 118 -7.51 -1.53 4.09
N MET A 119 -8.60 -1.59 4.86
CA MET A 119 -9.90 -2.07 4.36
C MET A 119 -10.45 -1.17 3.25
N ASP A 120 -10.34 0.13 3.40
CA ASP A 120 -10.80 1.08 2.39
C ASP A 120 -9.92 1.03 1.15
N LEU A 121 -8.61 0.92 1.33
CA LEU A 121 -7.64 0.83 0.24
C LEU A 121 -7.84 -0.43 -0.62
N VAL A 122 -8.03 -1.60 0.00
CA VAL A 122 -8.22 -2.85 -0.76
C VAL A 122 -9.54 -2.90 -1.51
N VAL A 123 -10.56 -2.19 -1.05
CA VAL A 123 -11.87 -2.16 -1.72
C VAL A 123 -11.97 -1.01 -2.72
N GLY A 124 -11.31 0.11 -2.43
CA GLY A 124 -11.44 1.34 -3.22
C GLY A 124 -10.40 1.48 -4.34
N ALA A 125 -9.21 0.94 -4.20
CA ALA A 125 -8.20 0.99 -5.27
C ALA A 125 -8.59 0.07 -6.43
N LYS A 126 -8.23 0.49 -7.67
CA LYS A 126 -8.50 -0.30 -8.87
C LYS A 126 -7.65 -1.57 -8.93
N ARG A 127 -6.47 -1.55 -8.32
CA ARG A 127 -5.53 -2.66 -8.30
C ARG A 127 -4.89 -2.79 -6.92
N VAL A 128 -4.94 -3.97 -6.34
CA VAL A 128 -4.34 -4.30 -5.04
C VAL A 128 -3.13 -5.20 -5.25
N ILE A 129 -1.96 -4.70 -4.89
CA ILE A 129 -0.68 -5.40 -5.00
C ILE A 129 -0.17 -5.71 -3.59
N VAL A 130 0.05 -6.96 -3.29
CA VAL A 130 0.72 -7.37 -2.04
C VAL A 130 2.21 -7.48 -2.28
N ALA A 131 3.01 -6.72 -1.51
CA ALA A 131 4.47 -6.78 -1.52
C ALA A 131 4.97 -7.27 -0.17
N MET A 132 5.56 -8.45 -0.12
CA MET A 132 5.97 -9.09 1.14
C MET A 132 7.07 -10.12 0.92
N GLU A 133 7.76 -10.51 1.99
CA GLU A 133 8.60 -11.71 1.97
C GLU A 133 7.74 -12.96 1.77
N HIS A 134 8.22 -13.95 1.02
CA HIS A 134 7.51 -15.19 0.73
C HIS A 134 7.27 -16.03 1.98
N THR A 135 8.21 -16.00 2.91
CA THR A 135 8.15 -16.76 4.16
C THR A 135 8.46 -15.86 5.36
N GLN A 136 8.07 -16.30 6.53
CA GLN A 136 8.49 -15.70 7.79
C GLN A 136 8.97 -16.80 8.75
N LYS A 137 10.25 -16.73 9.16
CA LYS A 137 10.88 -17.76 10.01
C LYS A 137 10.69 -19.17 9.46
N GLY A 138 10.76 -19.31 8.12
CA GLY A 138 10.59 -20.58 7.42
C GLY A 138 9.13 -21.02 7.21
N ALA A 139 8.15 -20.31 7.73
CA ALA A 139 6.74 -20.58 7.48
C ALA A 139 6.24 -19.82 6.26
N PRO A 140 5.48 -20.44 5.34
CA PRO A 140 4.93 -19.76 4.18
C PRO A 140 3.91 -18.70 4.59
N LYS A 141 3.87 -17.59 3.85
CA LYS A 141 2.87 -16.53 4.00
C LYS A 141 1.82 -16.56 2.88
N ILE A 142 2.12 -17.26 1.79
CA ILE A 142 1.16 -17.55 0.73
C ILE A 142 0.57 -18.93 1.03
N LEU A 143 -0.73 -19.00 1.19
CA LEU A 143 -1.44 -20.17 1.69
C LEU A 143 -2.57 -20.58 0.72
N LYS A 144 -3.09 -21.80 0.87
CA LYS A 144 -4.35 -22.17 0.21
C LYS A 144 -5.54 -21.42 0.79
N GLN A 145 -5.50 -21.16 2.10
CA GLN A 145 -6.52 -20.43 2.82
C GLN A 145 -5.85 -19.68 3.98
N CYS A 146 -6.14 -18.39 4.12
CA CYS A 146 -5.71 -17.63 5.28
C CYS A 146 -6.25 -18.21 6.57
N THR A 147 -5.41 -18.24 7.60
CA THR A 147 -5.77 -18.71 8.95
C THR A 147 -5.90 -17.58 9.95
N LEU A 148 -5.40 -16.39 9.61
CA LEU A 148 -5.56 -15.16 10.39
C LEU A 148 -6.84 -14.43 10.01
N PRO A 149 -7.40 -13.60 10.89
CA PRO A 149 -8.55 -12.76 10.58
C PRO A 149 -8.28 -11.89 9.34
N LEU A 150 -9.19 -11.96 8.39
CA LEU A 150 -9.04 -11.27 7.11
C LEU A 150 -9.17 -9.75 7.27
N THR A 151 -8.42 -9.04 6.47
CA THR A 151 -8.60 -7.61 6.18
C THR A 151 -9.65 -7.44 5.10
N ALA A 152 -9.60 -8.28 4.06
CA ALA A 152 -10.57 -8.33 2.98
C ALA A 152 -10.56 -9.70 2.28
N GLU A 153 -11.68 -10.00 1.62
CA GLU A 153 -11.88 -11.20 0.82
C GLU A 153 -11.77 -10.89 -0.67
N ALA A 154 -11.03 -11.72 -1.42
CA ALA A 154 -10.94 -11.70 -2.89
C ALA A 154 -10.62 -10.32 -3.50
N GLN A 155 -9.75 -9.53 -2.86
CA GLN A 155 -9.39 -8.19 -3.32
C GLN A 155 -7.98 -8.10 -3.90
N VAL A 156 -7.09 -9.04 -3.58
CA VAL A 156 -5.71 -9.00 -4.07
C VAL A 156 -5.67 -9.43 -5.53
N ASN A 157 -5.05 -8.59 -6.36
CA ASN A 157 -4.85 -8.87 -7.79
C ASN A 157 -3.46 -9.45 -8.06
N LEU A 158 -2.44 -8.99 -7.34
CA LEU A 158 -1.06 -9.37 -7.57
C LEU A 158 -0.31 -9.58 -6.26
N ILE A 159 0.50 -10.64 -6.21
CA ILE A 159 1.38 -10.93 -5.09
C ILE A 159 2.81 -10.88 -5.60
N VAL A 160 3.65 -10.05 -4.98
CA VAL A 160 5.07 -9.88 -5.33
C VAL A 160 5.91 -10.22 -4.11
N THR A 161 6.81 -11.17 -4.29
CA THR A 161 7.78 -11.57 -3.28
C THR A 161 9.17 -11.61 -3.89
N GLU A 162 10.20 -11.86 -3.07
CA GLU A 162 11.57 -12.10 -3.56
C GLU A 162 11.69 -13.35 -4.46
N MET A 163 10.71 -14.25 -4.41
CA MET A 163 10.72 -15.48 -5.20
C MET A 163 9.96 -15.38 -6.52
N GLY A 164 9.11 -14.38 -6.70
CA GLY A 164 8.36 -14.21 -7.94
C GLY A 164 7.17 -13.27 -7.86
N VAL A 165 6.49 -13.17 -8.98
CA VAL A 165 5.26 -12.41 -9.18
C VAL A 165 4.14 -13.39 -9.51
N MET A 166 3.04 -13.31 -8.80
CA MET A 166 1.89 -14.22 -8.94
C MET A 166 0.63 -13.38 -9.11
N GLU A 167 -0.06 -13.59 -10.21
CA GLU A 167 -1.35 -13.00 -10.48
C GLU A 167 -2.45 -13.86 -9.84
N VAL A 168 -3.40 -13.21 -9.17
CA VAL A 168 -4.59 -13.88 -8.65
C VAL A 168 -5.66 -13.82 -9.73
N THR A 169 -6.00 -14.98 -10.29
CA THR A 169 -7.02 -15.10 -11.33
C THR A 169 -8.31 -15.65 -10.75
N PRO A 170 -9.48 -15.15 -11.17
CA PRO A 170 -10.76 -15.80 -10.86
C PRO A 170 -10.75 -17.23 -11.42
N GLU A 171 -11.17 -18.20 -10.63
CA GLU A 171 -11.44 -19.57 -11.12
C GLU A 171 -12.73 -19.59 -11.97
#